data_9786794dfd8ddbefdb42bbfcf224f119
#
_entry.id   9786794dfd8ddbefdb42bbfcf224f119
#
_cell.length_a   1.000
_cell.length_b   1.000
_cell.length_c   1.000
_cell.angle_alpha   90.00
_cell.angle_beta   90.00
_cell.angle_gamma   90.00
#
_symmetry.space_group_name_H-M   'P 1'
#
loop_
_entity.id
_entity.type
_entity.pdbx_description
1 polymer ?
#
loop_
_entity_poly.entity_id
_entity_poly.type
_entity_poly.pdbx_seq_one_letter_code
_entity_poly.pdbx_strand_id
1 'polypeptide(L)'
;MAMAGDSPVITQMRVIPVAGYDSMLLNLCGAHAPFFVRNIVLLQDSAGRTGIGEVPGGDGILRALERSIPLVVGSEISRFNRTLSRIRASIIGGHAGPAHQVTSEAEAAVLRQPHEINLRLDNVITAVEAALLDLLGQHLNVPVCELLGAGQQRASAPMLAYLFYIGDRTKTDLPYLATSGEGKGWHLQRHQAAMSAEAIADQAAAAA
;
A
#
# COMPACT_ATOMS: atom_id res chain seq x y z
N MET A 1 26.01 -32.82 1.40
CA MET A 1 24.67 -32.50 0.89
C MET A 1 23.91 -31.91 2.09
N ALA A 2 23.86 -30.59 2.22
CA ALA A 2 23.10 -29.96 3.31
C ALA A 2 21.64 -30.33 3.12
N MET A 3 21.04 -30.93 4.15
CA MET A 3 19.61 -31.11 4.23
C MET A 3 19.01 -29.72 4.04
N ALA A 4 18.14 -29.53 3.04
CA ALA A 4 17.38 -28.32 2.91
C ALA A 4 16.59 -28.17 4.22
N GLY A 5 17.01 -27.24 5.08
CA GLY A 5 16.24 -26.90 6.27
C GLY A 5 14.84 -26.52 5.82
N ASP A 6 13.85 -27.07 6.50
CA ASP A 6 12.46 -26.83 6.16
C ASP A 6 12.21 -25.33 6.08
N SER A 7 11.87 -24.85 4.88
CA SER A 7 11.53 -23.45 4.67
C SER A 7 10.30 -23.13 5.52
N PRO A 8 10.31 -22.04 6.32
CA PRO A 8 9.15 -21.69 7.12
C PRO A 8 7.91 -21.54 6.26
N VAL A 9 6.77 -21.93 6.84
CA VAL A 9 5.46 -21.93 6.20
C VAL A 9 4.64 -20.77 6.75
N ILE A 10 3.88 -20.09 5.91
CA ILE A 10 2.96 -19.05 6.35
C ILE A 10 1.82 -19.69 7.15
N THR A 11 1.71 -19.32 8.42
CA THR A 11 0.69 -19.83 9.34
C THR A 11 -0.53 -18.93 9.43
N GLN A 12 -0.36 -17.62 9.19
CA GLN A 12 -1.45 -16.65 9.24
C GLN A 12 -1.23 -15.54 8.22
N MET A 13 -2.33 -15.06 7.65
CA MET A 13 -2.42 -13.80 6.91
C MET A 13 -3.55 -12.97 7.47
N ARG A 14 -3.27 -11.70 7.76
CA ARG A 14 -4.26 -10.70 8.17
C ARG A 14 -4.22 -9.53 7.22
N VAL A 15 -5.39 -9.02 6.86
CA VAL A 15 -5.55 -7.78 6.11
C VAL A 15 -6.23 -6.76 7.00
N ILE A 16 -5.60 -5.62 7.20
CA ILE A 16 -6.06 -4.59 8.13
C ILE A 16 -6.25 -3.30 7.33
N PRO A 17 -7.50 -2.91 7.03
CA PRO A 17 -7.76 -1.61 6.47
C PRO A 17 -7.51 -0.53 7.52
N VAL A 18 -6.77 0.49 7.15
CA VAL A 18 -6.46 1.63 8.01
C VAL A 18 -6.76 2.94 7.30
N ALA A 19 -7.15 3.95 8.05
CA ALA A 19 -7.29 5.31 7.58
C ALA A 19 -6.39 6.22 8.42
N GLY A 20 -5.47 6.92 7.75
CA GLY A 20 -4.62 7.94 8.35
C GLY A 20 -5.12 9.34 7.97
N TYR A 21 -4.88 10.30 8.85
CA TYR A 21 -5.12 11.71 8.53
C TYR A 21 -3.96 12.24 7.69
N ASP A 22 -4.29 13.02 6.65
CA ASP A 22 -3.30 13.90 6.06
C ASP A 22 -3.10 15.12 6.96
N SER A 23 -1.85 15.50 7.17
CA SER A 23 -1.53 16.73 7.88
C SER A 23 -1.81 17.99 7.04
N MET A 24 -2.02 17.83 5.73
CA MET A 24 -2.37 18.89 4.79
C MET A 24 -3.82 18.74 4.34
N LEU A 25 -4.51 19.85 4.18
CA LEU A 25 -5.80 19.86 3.49
C LEU A 25 -5.56 19.86 1.98
N LEU A 26 -5.31 18.69 1.42
CA LEU A 26 -5.01 18.55 -0.01
C LEU A 26 -6.20 18.97 -0.87
N ASN A 27 -5.93 19.79 -1.88
CA ASN A 27 -6.88 20.13 -2.93
C ASN A 27 -6.50 19.38 -4.21
N LEU A 28 -7.09 18.21 -4.41
CA LEU A 28 -6.89 17.38 -5.59
C LEU A 28 -8.06 17.59 -6.55
N CYS A 29 -7.80 18.23 -7.70
CA CYS A 29 -8.83 18.47 -8.71
C CYS A 29 -10.09 19.17 -8.17
N GLY A 30 -9.92 20.07 -7.20
CA GLY A 30 -11.04 20.77 -6.55
C GLY A 30 -11.72 20.00 -5.42
N ALA A 31 -11.27 18.79 -5.10
CA ALA A 31 -11.77 17.99 -3.98
C ALA A 31 -10.73 17.94 -2.84
N HIS A 32 -11.23 17.97 -1.60
CA HIS A 32 -10.41 17.79 -0.41
C HIS A 32 -10.34 16.32 -0.05
N ALA A 33 -9.13 15.79 0.15
CA ALA A 33 -8.89 14.41 0.56
C ALA A 33 -8.45 14.38 2.02
N PRO A 34 -9.37 14.11 2.98
CA PRO A 34 -9.07 14.16 4.40
C PRO A 34 -8.29 12.96 4.91
N PHE A 35 -8.36 11.84 4.21
CA PHE A 35 -7.80 10.57 4.68
C PHE A 35 -6.98 9.88 3.62
N PHE A 36 -5.86 9.32 4.03
CA PHE A 36 -5.20 8.24 3.32
C PHE A 36 -5.75 6.91 3.81
N VAL A 37 -6.33 6.14 2.91
CA VAL A 37 -6.74 4.77 3.20
C VAL A 37 -5.71 3.79 2.67
N ARG A 38 -5.33 2.81 3.50
CA ARG A 38 -4.36 1.76 3.18
C ARG A 38 -4.91 0.40 3.61
N ASN A 39 -4.43 -0.65 2.94
CA ASN A 39 -4.57 -2.02 3.41
C ASN A 39 -3.18 -2.52 3.83
N ILE A 40 -3.04 -2.87 5.09
CA ILE A 40 -1.83 -3.48 5.65
C ILE A 40 -2.00 -4.99 5.61
N VAL A 41 -1.03 -5.67 5.04
CA VAL A 41 -0.96 -7.14 5.04
C VAL A 41 0.10 -7.58 6.05
N LEU A 42 -0.32 -8.42 7.00
CA LEU A 42 0.58 -9.06 7.95
C LEU A 42 0.60 -10.56 7.66
N LEU A 43 1.78 -11.09 7.41
CA LEU A 43 2.03 -12.53 7.28
C LEU A 43 2.82 -13.01 8.48
N GLN A 44 2.37 -14.08 9.13
CA GLN A 44 3.14 -14.76 10.18
C GLN A 44 3.61 -16.11 9.66
N ASP A 45 4.88 -16.43 9.92
CA ASP A 45 5.45 -17.73 9.55
C ASP A 45 5.50 -18.72 10.74
N SER A 46 5.84 -19.97 10.44
CA SER A 46 5.96 -21.04 11.45
C SER A 46 7.14 -20.85 12.42
N ALA A 47 8.04 -19.90 12.17
CA ALA A 47 9.10 -19.51 13.10
C ALA A 47 8.69 -18.32 13.98
N GLY A 48 7.45 -17.83 13.87
CA GLY A 48 6.91 -16.73 14.67
C GLY A 48 7.30 -15.33 14.17
N ARG A 49 7.90 -15.21 12.97
CA ARG A 49 8.24 -13.91 12.38
C ARG A 49 7.02 -13.31 11.70
N THR A 50 7.00 -11.99 11.63
CA THR A 50 5.94 -11.24 10.93
C THR A 50 6.53 -10.42 9.79
N GLY A 51 6.01 -10.64 8.59
CA GLY A 51 6.30 -9.82 7.41
C GLY A 51 5.16 -8.85 7.13
N ILE A 52 5.51 -7.68 6.62
CA ILE A 52 4.58 -6.56 6.43
C ILE A 52 4.56 -6.14 4.96
N GLY A 53 3.35 -5.96 4.42
CA GLY A 53 3.11 -5.33 3.14
C GLY A 53 2.04 -4.25 3.25
N GLU A 54 2.10 -3.28 2.35
CA GLU A 54 1.15 -2.17 2.31
C GLU A 54 0.77 -1.83 0.87
N VAL A 55 -0.50 -1.49 0.67
CA VAL A 55 -1.02 -0.99 -0.62
C VAL A 55 -2.14 0.02 -0.40
N PRO A 56 -2.53 0.79 -1.42
CA PRO A 56 -3.70 1.64 -1.36
C PRO A 56 -4.93 0.91 -0.83
N GLY A 57 -5.78 1.62 -0.10
CA GLY A 57 -7.04 1.12 0.42
C GLY A 57 -8.12 1.00 -0.65
N GLY A 58 -9.32 0.71 -0.19
CA GLY A 58 -10.53 0.56 -0.99
C GLY A 58 -11.07 -0.87 -0.96
N ASP A 59 -12.38 -0.98 -0.98
CA ASP A 59 -13.11 -2.25 -0.80
C ASP A 59 -12.74 -3.33 -1.83
N GLY A 60 -12.48 -2.92 -3.07
CA GLY A 60 -12.14 -3.86 -4.14
C GLY A 60 -10.80 -4.55 -3.89
N ILE A 61 -9.78 -3.79 -3.42
CA ILE A 61 -8.46 -4.31 -3.07
C ILE A 61 -8.56 -5.14 -1.78
N LEU A 62 -9.26 -4.63 -0.76
CA LEU A 62 -9.48 -5.34 0.51
C LEU A 62 -10.06 -6.73 0.28
N ARG A 63 -11.19 -6.82 -0.42
CA ARG A 63 -11.84 -8.11 -0.73
C ARG A 63 -10.96 -9.05 -1.56
N ALA A 64 -10.14 -8.51 -2.46
CA ALA A 64 -9.23 -9.34 -3.26
C ALA A 64 -8.07 -9.88 -2.41
N LEU A 65 -7.54 -9.08 -1.47
CA LEU A 65 -6.56 -9.53 -0.49
C LEU A 65 -7.13 -10.61 0.42
N GLU A 66 -8.33 -10.42 0.97
CA GLU A 66 -9.00 -11.41 1.82
C GLU A 66 -9.23 -12.74 1.09
N ARG A 67 -9.65 -12.69 -0.18
CA ARG A 67 -9.78 -13.90 -1.01
C ARG A 67 -8.46 -14.59 -1.30
N SER A 68 -7.34 -13.89 -1.22
CA SER A 68 -6.02 -14.49 -1.42
C SER A 68 -5.51 -15.27 -0.19
N ILE A 69 -6.09 -15.08 0.99
CA ILE A 69 -5.66 -15.73 2.24
C ILE A 69 -5.48 -17.25 2.10
N PRO A 70 -6.45 -18.02 1.57
CA PRO A 70 -6.31 -19.48 1.45
C PRO A 70 -5.25 -19.91 0.42
N LEU A 71 -4.79 -18.99 -0.42
CA LEU A 71 -3.71 -19.24 -1.38
C LEU A 71 -2.33 -18.97 -0.77
N VAL A 72 -2.26 -18.17 0.28
CA VAL A 72 -1.03 -17.74 0.96
C VAL A 72 -0.74 -18.62 2.17
N VAL A 73 -1.72 -18.83 3.05
CA VAL A 73 -1.57 -19.67 4.22
C VAL A 73 -1.25 -21.11 3.80
N GLY A 74 -0.27 -21.72 4.45
CA GLY A 74 0.27 -23.04 4.11
C GLY A 74 1.36 -23.03 3.03
N SER A 75 1.71 -21.87 2.46
CA SER A 75 2.82 -21.78 1.50
C SER A 75 4.16 -21.60 2.20
N GLU A 76 5.21 -22.17 1.61
CA GLU A 76 6.59 -21.96 2.04
C GLU A 76 7.09 -20.58 1.57
N ILE A 77 7.80 -19.83 2.43
CA ILE A 77 8.34 -18.51 2.09
C ILE A 77 9.39 -18.59 0.96
N SER A 78 10.16 -19.68 0.87
CA SER A 78 11.13 -19.90 -0.20
C SER A 78 10.50 -20.06 -1.59
N ARG A 79 9.19 -20.35 -1.65
CA ARG A 79 8.44 -20.53 -2.89
C ARG A 79 7.50 -19.37 -3.19
N PHE A 80 7.84 -18.17 -2.75
CA PHE A 80 6.98 -17.00 -2.85
C PHE A 80 6.49 -16.72 -4.28
N ASN A 81 7.33 -16.87 -5.30
CA ASN A 81 6.92 -16.72 -6.70
C ASN A 81 5.78 -17.66 -7.10
N ARG A 82 5.77 -18.90 -6.57
CA ARG A 82 4.68 -19.86 -6.82
C ARG A 82 3.38 -19.38 -6.17
N THR A 83 3.47 -18.83 -4.97
CA THR A 83 2.32 -18.25 -4.27
C THR A 83 1.74 -17.07 -5.03
N LEU A 84 2.59 -16.15 -5.50
CA LEU A 84 2.15 -15.00 -6.32
C LEU A 84 1.52 -15.44 -7.64
N SER A 85 2.08 -16.46 -8.29
CA SER A 85 1.50 -17.02 -9.52
C SER A 85 0.10 -17.63 -9.30
N ARG A 86 -0.12 -18.30 -8.16
CA ARG A 86 -1.44 -18.82 -7.78
C ARG A 86 -2.45 -17.71 -7.55
N ILE A 87 -2.04 -16.62 -6.89
CA ILE A 87 -2.90 -15.45 -6.68
C ILE A 87 -3.26 -14.82 -8.03
N ARG A 88 -2.28 -14.61 -8.91
CA ARG A 88 -2.53 -14.08 -10.27
C ARG A 88 -3.55 -14.92 -11.02
N ALA A 89 -3.35 -16.23 -11.05
CA ALA A 89 -4.25 -17.15 -11.72
C ALA A 89 -5.68 -17.11 -11.15
N SER A 90 -5.80 -17.00 -9.82
CA SER A 90 -7.10 -16.91 -9.14
C SER A 90 -7.82 -15.60 -9.44
N ILE A 91 -7.13 -14.46 -9.49
CA ILE A 91 -7.76 -13.17 -9.80
C ILE A 91 -8.17 -13.11 -11.27
N ILE A 92 -7.30 -13.55 -12.18
CA ILE A 92 -7.60 -13.60 -13.64
C ILE A 92 -8.70 -14.61 -13.94
N GLY A 93 -8.63 -15.81 -13.34
CA GLY A 93 -9.62 -16.88 -13.53
C GLY A 93 -10.92 -16.67 -12.75
N GLY A 94 -10.88 -15.89 -11.69
CA GLY A 94 -12.02 -15.63 -10.80
C GLY A 94 -13.16 -14.81 -11.43
N HIS A 95 -13.00 -14.34 -12.66
CA HIS A 95 -14.11 -13.86 -13.50
C HIS A 95 -15.10 -14.96 -13.90
N ALA A 96 -14.77 -16.23 -13.63
CA ALA A 96 -15.62 -17.41 -13.86
C ALA A 96 -16.24 -17.98 -12.58
N GLY A 97 -15.98 -17.40 -11.39
CA GLY A 97 -16.59 -17.81 -10.12
C GLY A 97 -18.05 -17.33 -9.98
N PRO A 98 -18.86 -17.95 -9.07
CA PRO A 98 -20.24 -17.53 -8.86
C PRO A 98 -20.28 -16.04 -8.56
N ALA A 99 -21.02 -15.32 -9.39
CA ALA A 99 -21.13 -13.89 -9.38
C ALA A 99 -21.43 -13.38 -7.96
N HIS A 100 -20.50 -12.60 -7.43
CA HIS A 100 -20.86 -11.65 -6.39
C HIS A 100 -22.05 -10.85 -6.95
N GLN A 101 -23.16 -10.80 -6.24
CA GLN A 101 -24.32 -10.05 -6.68
C GLN A 101 -23.90 -8.59 -6.85
N VAL A 102 -23.66 -8.22 -8.09
CA VAL A 102 -23.42 -6.85 -8.50
C VAL A 102 -24.73 -6.13 -8.27
N THR A 103 -24.75 -5.18 -7.34
CA THR A 103 -25.97 -4.53 -6.91
C THR A 103 -26.43 -3.41 -7.85
N SER A 104 -25.56 -3.03 -8.82
CA SER A 104 -25.92 -2.05 -9.85
C SER A 104 -25.17 -2.32 -11.17
N GLU A 105 -25.79 -1.92 -12.27
CA GLU A 105 -25.23 -2.02 -13.62
C GLU A 105 -23.98 -1.13 -13.81
N ALA A 106 -23.92 -0.01 -13.08
CA ALA A 106 -22.76 0.88 -13.02
C ALA A 106 -21.55 0.21 -12.35
N GLU A 107 -21.76 -0.52 -11.25
CA GLU A 107 -20.72 -1.30 -10.58
C GLU A 107 -20.21 -2.45 -11.47
N ALA A 108 -21.12 -3.10 -12.21
CA ALA A 108 -20.77 -4.11 -13.19
C ALA A 108 -19.92 -3.57 -14.35
N ALA A 109 -20.20 -2.36 -14.81
CA ALA A 109 -19.48 -1.72 -15.90
C ALA A 109 -18.05 -1.35 -15.49
N VAL A 110 -17.85 -0.80 -14.27
CA VAL A 110 -16.54 -0.51 -13.71
C VAL A 110 -15.72 -1.78 -13.51
N LEU A 111 -16.35 -2.86 -13.04
CA LEU A 111 -15.69 -4.14 -12.81
C LEU A 111 -15.25 -4.86 -14.11
N ARG A 112 -15.83 -4.51 -15.25
CA ARG A 112 -15.50 -5.08 -16.57
C ARG A 112 -14.34 -4.39 -17.27
N GLN A 113 -13.84 -3.27 -16.76
CA GLN A 113 -12.72 -2.58 -17.40
C GLN A 113 -11.40 -3.33 -17.16
N PRO A 114 -10.66 -3.73 -18.20
CA PRO A 114 -9.38 -4.44 -18.08
C PRO A 114 -8.37 -3.69 -17.19
N HIS A 115 -8.39 -2.37 -17.20
CA HIS A 115 -7.55 -1.51 -16.40
C HIS A 115 -7.80 -1.68 -14.88
N GLU A 116 -9.04 -1.74 -14.45
CA GLU A 116 -9.41 -1.93 -13.04
C GLU A 116 -9.03 -3.31 -12.50
N ILE A 117 -9.09 -4.31 -13.37
CA ILE A 117 -8.65 -5.68 -13.02
C ILE A 117 -7.15 -5.69 -12.80
N ASN A 118 -6.38 -5.08 -13.69
CA ASN A 118 -4.93 -5.03 -13.59
C ASN A 118 -4.49 -4.25 -12.35
N LEU A 119 -5.09 -3.08 -12.08
CA LEU A 119 -4.79 -2.30 -10.86
C LEU A 119 -5.04 -3.10 -9.58
N ARG A 120 -6.14 -3.84 -9.50
CA ARG A 120 -6.42 -4.68 -8.31
C ARG A 120 -5.44 -5.84 -8.21
N LEU A 121 -5.15 -6.49 -9.32
CA LEU A 121 -4.18 -7.58 -9.36
C LEU A 121 -2.81 -7.10 -8.89
N ASP A 122 -2.31 -6.00 -9.45
CA ASP A 122 -1.00 -5.46 -9.11
C ASP A 122 -0.92 -5.07 -7.64
N ASN A 123 -1.95 -4.41 -7.09
CA ASN A 123 -1.98 -4.06 -5.67
C ASN A 123 -1.97 -5.30 -4.76
N VAL A 124 -2.75 -6.33 -5.08
CA VAL A 124 -2.77 -7.57 -4.28
C VAL A 124 -1.42 -8.28 -4.32
N ILE A 125 -0.83 -8.40 -5.52
CA ILE A 125 0.48 -9.02 -5.69
C ILE A 125 1.54 -8.23 -4.92
N THR A 126 1.58 -6.91 -5.07
CA THR A 126 2.56 -6.04 -4.40
C THR A 126 2.49 -6.17 -2.88
N ALA A 127 1.29 -6.17 -2.29
CA ALA A 127 1.14 -6.28 -0.83
C ALA A 127 1.65 -7.63 -0.30
N VAL A 128 1.28 -8.72 -0.97
CA VAL A 128 1.68 -10.07 -0.55
C VAL A 128 3.17 -10.31 -0.82
N GLU A 129 3.68 -9.85 -1.97
CA GLU A 129 5.11 -9.95 -2.31
C GLU A 129 5.98 -9.20 -1.31
N ALA A 130 5.62 -7.96 -0.96
CA ALA A 130 6.36 -7.17 0.03
C ALA A 130 6.44 -7.90 1.38
N ALA A 131 5.32 -8.43 1.88
CA ALA A 131 5.30 -9.18 3.13
C ALA A 131 6.08 -10.50 3.07
N LEU A 132 6.06 -11.20 1.94
CA LEU A 132 6.85 -12.44 1.73
C LEU A 132 8.35 -12.15 1.63
N LEU A 133 8.74 -11.09 0.93
CA LEU A 133 10.15 -10.66 0.84
C LEU A 133 10.68 -10.19 2.19
N ASP A 134 9.85 -9.50 2.99
CA ASP A 134 10.21 -9.12 4.36
C ASP A 134 10.48 -10.36 5.21
N LEU A 135 9.60 -11.37 5.20
CA LEU A 135 9.83 -12.65 5.88
C LEU A 135 11.07 -13.38 5.37
N LEU A 136 11.30 -13.36 4.07
CA LEU A 136 12.47 -14.01 3.48
C LEU A 136 13.77 -13.30 3.90
N GLY A 137 13.78 -11.97 3.91
CA GLY A 137 14.89 -11.17 4.41
C GLY A 137 15.20 -11.47 5.87
N GLN A 138 14.17 -11.53 6.73
CA GLN A 138 14.30 -11.90 8.13
C GLN A 138 14.81 -13.34 8.30
N HIS A 139 14.36 -14.28 7.46
CA HIS A 139 14.81 -15.67 7.50
C HIS A 139 16.28 -15.80 7.13
N LEU A 140 16.73 -15.09 6.10
CA LEU A 140 18.11 -15.11 5.61
C LEU A 140 19.03 -14.15 6.38
N ASN A 141 18.46 -13.32 7.26
CA ASN A 141 19.16 -12.25 8.00
C ASN A 141 19.87 -11.26 7.06
N VAL A 142 19.16 -10.84 6.01
CA VAL A 142 19.61 -9.82 5.05
C VAL A 142 18.49 -8.80 4.80
N PRO A 143 18.82 -7.55 4.48
CA PRO A 143 17.80 -6.58 4.06
C PRO A 143 17.18 -6.99 2.71
N VAL A 144 15.91 -6.62 2.47
CA VAL A 144 15.20 -6.99 1.25
C VAL A 144 15.90 -6.51 -0.02
N CYS A 145 16.61 -5.38 0.03
CA CYS A 145 17.37 -4.88 -1.12
C CYS A 145 18.46 -5.86 -1.59
N GLU A 146 18.99 -6.72 -0.71
CA GLU A 146 19.94 -7.77 -1.09
C GLU A 146 19.29 -8.96 -1.80
N LEU A 147 17.97 -9.08 -1.71
CA LEU A 147 17.20 -10.12 -2.41
C LEU A 147 16.77 -9.68 -3.82
N LEU A 148 16.98 -8.42 -4.17
CA LEU A 148 16.48 -7.82 -5.41
C LEU A 148 17.64 -7.41 -6.32
N GLY A 149 17.56 -7.81 -7.60
CA GLY A 149 18.51 -7.41 -8.63
C GLY A 149 19.97 -7.75 -8.26
N ALA A 150 20.81 -6.72 -8.23
CA ALA A 150 22.23 -6.83 -7.88
C ALA A 150 22.54 -6.48 -6.41
N GLY A 151 21.53 -6.51 -5.54
CA GLY A 151 21.66 -6.14 -4.13
C GLY A 151 21.70 -4.63 -3.91
N GLN A 152 22.14 -4.22 -2.73
CA GLN A 152 22.19 -2.81 -2.35
C GLN A 152 23.20 -2.04 -3.19
N GLN A 153 22.72 -1.10 -4.01
CA GLN A 153 23.56 -0.32 -4.93
C GLN A 153 24.02 1.02 -4.33
N ARG A 154 23.39 1.49 -3.26
CA ARG A 154 23.71 2.78 -2.64
C ARG A 154 23.35 2.77 -1.15
N ALA A 155 24.07 3.56 -0.36
CA ALA A 155 23.81 3.70 1.08
C ALA A 155 22.66 4.67 1.39
N SER A 156 22.37 5.57 0.47
CA SER A 156 21.28 6.55 0.60
C SER A 156 20.53 6.74 -0.70
N ALA A 157 19.27 7.12 -0.62
CA ALA A 157 18.44 7.46 -1.77
C ALA A 157 17.99 8.92 -1.66
N PRO A 158 18.04 9.70 -2.77
CA PRO A 158 17.44 11.03 -2.79
C PRO A 158 15.94 10.92 -2.49
N MET A 159 15.45 11.82 -1.65
CA MET A 159 14.02 11.93 -1.39
C MET A 159 13.38 12.91 -2.35
N LEU A 160 12.22 12.54 -2.88
CA LEU A 160 11.40 13.45 -3.67
C LEU A 160 10.46 14.23 -2.74
N ALA A 161 10.53 15.54 -2.78
CA ALA A 161 9.55 16.41 -2.13
C ALA A 161 8.39 16.66 -3.09
N TYR A 162 7.17 16.41 -2.64
CA TYR A 162 5.96 16.77 -3.37
C TYR A 162 5.44 18.12 -2.90
N LEU A 163 5.12 18.98 -3.85
CA LEU A 163 4.42 20.23 -3.61
C LEU A 163 2.94 20.03 -3.94
N PHE A 164 2.07 20.46 -3.04
CA PHE A 164 0.63 20.30 -3.19
C PHE A 164 -0.10 21.63 -3.08
N TYR A 165 -1.19 21.77 -3.81
CA TYR A 165 -2.18 22.79 -3.50
C TYR A 165 -2.86 22.45 -2.17
N ILE A 166 -2.70 23.33 -1.19
CA ILE A 166 -3.27 23.15 0.15
C ILE A 166 -4.46 24.08 0.29
N GLY A 167 -5.61 23.51 0.63
CA GLY A 167 -6.85 24.23 0.85
C GLY A 167 -6.81 25.13 2.10
N ASP A 168 -7.69 26.11 2.13
CA ASP A 168 -7.84 27.01 3.28
C ASP A 168 -8.61 26.30 4.41
N ARG A 169 -7.93 26.05 5.50
CA ARG A 169 -8.48 25.37 6.69
C ARG A 169 -9.62 26.14 7.37
N THR A 170 -9.68 27.44 7.16
CA THR A 170 -10.75 28.29 7.75
C THR A 170 -12.09 28.14 7.02
N LYS A 171 -12.08 27.51 5.85
CA LYS A 171 -13.26 27.29 5.00
C LYS A 171 -13.85 25.88 5.13
N THR A 172 -13.40 25.11 6.10
CA THR A 172 -13.90 23.76 6.35
C THR A 172 -13.98 23.50 7.86
N ASP A 173 -14.93 22.68 8.27
CA ASP A 173 -15.16 22.22 9.63
C ASP A 173 -14.63 20.77 9.86
N LEU A 174 -13.83 20.25 8.96
CA LEU A 174 -13.27 18.90 9.07
C LEU A 174 -12.45 18.75 10.36
N PRO A 175 -12.82 17.84 11.28
CA PRO A 175 -12.26 17.78 12.63
C PRO A 175 -10.79 17.36 12.67
N TYR A 176 -10.30 16.65 11.64
CA TYR A 176 -8.91 16.20 11.57
C TYR A 176 -7.89 17.33 11.38
N LEU A 177 -8.35 18.54 11.05
CA LEU A 177 -7.52 19.73 10.88
C LEU A 177 -7.15 20.41 12.20
N ALA A 178 -7.67 19.93 13.31
CA ALA A 178 -7.46 20.54 14.65
C ALA A 178 -6.07 20.24 15.26
N THR A 179 -5.16 19.59 14.54
CA THR A 179 -3.83 19.30 15.06
C THR A 179 -2.98 20.56 15.18
N SER A 180 -2.35 20.73 16.33
CA SER A 180 -1.48 21.85 16.68
C SER A 180 -0.28 21.92 15.72
N GLY A 181 -0.17 23.05 15.04
CA GLY A 181 0.97 23.35 14.18
C GLY A 181 2.15 23.93 14.93
N GLU A 182 2.67 23.25 15.93
CA GLU A 182 3.96 23.61 16.52
C GLU A 182 5.09 23.06 15.66
N GLY A 183 5.50 23.80 14.66
CA GLY A 183 6.60 23.43 13.78
C GLY A 183 7.24 24.63 13.12
N LYS A 184 8.46 24.45 12.60
CA LYS A 184 9.20 25.47 11.85
C LYS A 184 9.42 25.01 10.41
N GLY A 185 9.68 25.93 9.52
CA GLY A 185 10.03 25.63 8.12
C GLY A 185 8.94 24.86 7.40
N TRP A 186 9.31 23.76 6.78
CA TRP A 186 8.39 22.92 6.01
C TRP A 186 7.15 22.45 6.79
N HIS A 187 7.30 22.11 8.07
CA HIS A 187 6.17 21.69 8.89
C HIS A 187 5.10 22.78 9.02
N LEU A 188 5.54 24.05 9.16
CA LEU A 188 4.61 25.18 9.19
C LEU A 188 3.90 25.39 7.87
N GLN A 189 4.62 25.29 6.74
CA GLN A 189 4.07 25.42 5.39
C GLN A 189 2.96 24.40 5.09
N ARG A 190 3.07 23.19 5.62
CA ARG A 190 2.04 22.15 5.44
C ARG A 190 0.67 22.52 6.02
N HIS A 191 0.60 23.50 6.90
CA HIS A 191 -0.65 23.94 7.54
C HIS A 191 -1.19 25.25 6.96
N GLN A 192 -0.50 25.87 6.03
CA GLN A 192 -0.91 27.12 5.40
C GLN A 192 -1.60 26.83 4.06
N ALA A 193 -2.61 27.66 3.73
CA ALA A 193 -3.23 27.58 2.42
C ALA A 193 -2.23 27.94 1.32
N ALA A 194 -2.16 27.13 0.28
CA ALA A 194 -1.23 27.28 -0.83
C ALA A 194 -1.98 27.02 -2.15
N MET A 195 -2.72 28.03 -2.59
CA MET A 195 -3.57 27.96 -3.78
C MET A 195 -3.11 28.92 -4.89
N SER A 196 -1.99 29.64 -4.69
CA SER A 196 -1.39 30.51 -5.70
C SER A 196 0.00 30.02 -6.11
N ALA A 197 0.50 30.53 -7.24
CA ALA A 197 1.84 30.20 -7.72
C ALA A 197 2.93 30.64 -6.74
N GLU A 198 2.75 31.80 -6.10
CA GLU A 198 3.67 32.35 -5.11
C GLU A 198 3.72 31.44 -3.87
N ALA A 199 2.56 30.99 -3.36
CA ALA A 199 2.50 30.11 -2.22
C ALA A 199 3.16 28.73 -2.52
N ILE A 200 3.06 28.22 -3.73
CA ILE A 200 3.79 27.00 -4.15
C ILE A 200 5.29 27.26 -4.24
N ALA A 201 5.72 28.44 -4.71
CA ALA A 201 7.13 28.81 -4.71
C ALA A 201 7.71 28.90 -3.29
N ASP A 202 6.96 29.44 -2.33
CA ASP A 202 7.35 29.49 -0.92
C ASP A 202 7.47 28.09 -0.33
N GLN A 203 6.57 27.15 -0.67
CA GLN A 203 6.70 25.74 -0.29
C GLN A 203 7.97 25.12 -0.88
N ALA A 204 8.27 25.39 -2.15
CA ALA A 204 9.48 24.86 -2.78
C ALA A 204 10.74 25.37 -2.07
N ALA A 205 10.80 26.65 -1.74
CA ALA A 205 11.92 27.24 -1.00
C ALA A 205 12.07 26.67 0.42
N ALA A 206 10.95 26.31 1.08
CA ALA A 206 10.98 25.70 2.41
C ALA A 206 11.36 24.21 2.41
N ALA A 207 11.22 23.53 1.27
CA ALA A 207 11.55 22.12 1.09
C ALA A 207 12.99 21.88 0.64
N ALA A 208 13.68 22.91 0.11
CA ALA A 208 15.06 22.85 -0.35
C ALA A 208 16.08 22.93 0.80
#